data_cb255ecb8cfb607c645b1b7323c7065e
#
_entry.id   cb255ecb8cfb607c645b1b7323c7065e
#
_cell.length_a   1.000
_cell.length_b   1.000
_cell.length_c   1.000
_cell.angle_alpha   90.00
_cell.angle_beta   90.00
_cell.angle_gamma   90.00
#
_symmetry.space_group_name_H-M   'P 1'
#
loop_
_entity.id
_entity.type
_entity.pdbx_description
1 polymer ?
#
loop_
_entity_poly.entity_id
_entity_poly.type
_entity_poly.pdbx_seq_one_letter_code
_entity_poly.pdbx_strand_id
1 'polypeptide(L)'
;LVEIGRAIGRAGHGVFEMASDMMREWDEFGWMGKMSRETGLPVTFAALQSIAKELPLDEQIASMRAENDNGANIVAQIALRGNGIVMAWQGTVHPFRLKPSWKEIENLPWEEQKAKLLDPAFKARMLGEQHDFSDVNQDIIGLVMVVCGGWNMQFEMDPDFNYEPTIAESILERAK
;
A
#
# COMPACT_ATOMS: atom_id res chain seq x y z
N LEU A 1 -2.00 5.18 -22.32
CA LEU A 1 -1.05 6.02 -21.57
C LEU A 1 -0.14 6.82 -22.50
N VAL A 2 0.52 6.21 -23.49
CA VAL A 2 1.44 6.92 -24.41
C VAL A 2 0.77 8.08 -25.14
N GLU A 3 -0.49 7.96 -25.56
CA GLU A 3 -1.23 9.05 -26.20
C GLU A 3 -1.47 10.25 -25.28
N ILE A 4 -1.68 10.00 -23.98
CA ILE A 4 -1.78 11.07 -22.98
C ILE A 4 -0.41 11.78 -22.87
N GLY A 5 0.67 11.01 -22.79
CA GLY A 5 2.03 11.55 -22.79
C GLY A 5 2.32 12.40 -24.03
N ARG A 6 1.93 11.94 -25.23
CA ARG A 6 2.07 12.72 -26.46
C ARG A 6 1.29 14.04 -26.43
N ALA A 7 0.10 14.04 -25.81
CA ALA A 7 -0.67 15.27 -25.65
C ALA A 7 0.04 16.27 -24.74
N ILE A 8 0.63 15.81 -23.62
CA ILE A 8 1.44 16.64 -22.72
C ILE A 8 2.72 17.10 -23.44
N GLY A 9 3.39 16.22 -24.19
CA GLY A 9 4.59 16.53 -24.96
C GLY A 9 4.40 17.66 -25.98
N ARG A 10 3.20 17.76 -26.61
CA ARG A 10 2.87 18.89 -27.48
C ARG A 10 2.83 20.26 -26.79
N ALA A 11 2.64 20.27 -25.47
CA ALA A 11 2.75 21.50 -24.67
C ALA A 11 4.21 21.95 -24.45
N GLY A 12 5.17 21.04 -24.71
CA GLY A 12 6.61 21.32 -24.63
C GLY A 12 7.17 21.38 -23.22
N HIS A 13 6.40 21.07 -22.20
CA HIS A 13 6.83 21.04 -20.81
C HIS A 13 5.94 20.11 -19.98
N GLY A 14 6.44 19.66 -18.84
CA GLY A 14 5.72 18.84 -17.89
C GLY A 14 6.51 17.60 -17.48
N VAL A 15 5.95 16.85 -16.53
CA VAL A 15 6.45 15.55 -16.08
C VAL A 15 5.26 14.59 -16.12
N PHE A 16 5.47 13.38 -16.60
CA PHE A 16 4.48 12.33 -16.48
C PHE A 16 4.79 11.51 -15.23
N GLU A 17 3.88 11.52 -14.27
CA GLU A 17 4.02 10.76 -13.03
C GLU A 17 3.00 9.64 -12.97
N MET A 18 3.45 8.48 -12.46
CA MET A 18 2.57 7.35 -12.28
C MET A 18 2.82 6.57 -11.00
N ALA A 19 1.80 5.91 -10.51
CA ALA A 19 1.88 4.82 -9.57
C ALA A 19 1.41 3.53 -10.26
N SER A 20 2.15 2.45 -10.10
CA SER A 20 1.81 1.13 -10.63
C SER A 20 2.02 0.06 -9.55
N ASP A 21 1.31 -1.04 -9.70
CA ASP A 21 1.52 -2.24 -8.86
C ASP A 21 2.77 -3.02 -9.27
N MET A 22 3.40 -2.65 -10.38
CA MET A 22 4.63 -3.30 -10.89
C MET A 22 4.48 -4.82 -10.99
N MET A 23 3.43 -5.25 -11.69
CA MET A 23 3.19 -6.67 -11.98
C MET A 23 4.20 -7.17 -13.00
N ARG A 24 4.67 -8.42 -12.83
CA ARG A 24 5.69 -9.00 -13.72
C ARG A 24 5.24 -9.16 -15.18
N GLU A 25 3.95 -9.43 -15.39
CA GLU A 25 3.39 -9.58 -16.73
C GLU A 25 3.17 -8.25 -17.47
N TRP A 26 3.36 -7.11 -16.80
CA TRP A 26 3.20 -5.79 -17.41
C TRP A 26 4.54 -5.19 -17.81
N ASP A 27 4.64 -4.75 -19.05
CA ASP A 27 5.83 -4.04 -19.56
C ASP A 27 5.80 -2.56 -19.17
N GLU A 28 5.85 -2.31 -17.85
CA GLU A 28 5.76 -0.94 -17.32
C GLU A 28 6.92 -0.06 -17.77
N PHE A 29 8.14 -0.57 -17.72
CA PHE A 29 9.31 0.22 -18.09
C PHE A 29 9.43 0.42 -19.60
N GLY A 30 9.02 -0.54 -20.42
CA GLY A 30 9.03 -0.42 -21.88
C GLY A 30 8.13 0.71 -22.37
N TRP A 31 6.87 0.82 -21.86
CA TRP A 31 6.01 1.92 -22.27
C TRP A 31 6.42 3.26 -21.66
N MET A 32 6.97 3.30 -20.43
CA MET A 32 7.54 4.52 -19.83
C MET A 32 8.71 5.04 -20.67
N GLY A 33 9.63 4.14 -21.04
CA GLY A 33 10.76 4.47 -21.89
C GLY A 33 10.33 4.98 -23.26
N LYS A 34 9.37 4.30 -23.90
CA LYS A 34 8.78 4.74 -25.16
C LYS A 34 8.17 6.13 -25.05
N MET A 35 7.36 6.38 -24.01
CA MET A 35 6.73 7.69 -23.78
C MET A 35 7.79 8.78 -23.64
N SER A 36 8.81 8.55 -22.79
CA SER A 36 9.87 9.52 -22.56
C SER A 36 10.63 9.86 -23.84
N ARG A 37 11.03 8.85 -24.64
CA ARG A 37 11.74 9.07 -25.90
C ARG A 37 10.89 9.80 -26.95
N GLU A 38 9.62 9.47 -27.08
CA GLU A 38 8.73 10.08 -28.08
C GLU A 38 8.34 11.52 -27.73
N THR A 39 8.29 11.86 -26.46
CA THR A 39 7.81 13.17 -26.00
C THR A 39 8.93 14.12 -25.56
N GLY A 40 10.11 13.58 -25.26
CA GLY A 40 11.21 14.32 -24.65
C GLY A 40 10.95 14.69 -23.17
N LEU A 41 9.84 14.22 -22.60
CA LEU A 41 9.47 14.53 -21.21
C LEU A 41 10.04 13.48 -20.23
N PRO A 42 10.40 13.92 -19.01
CA PRO A 42 10.69 12.99 -17.94
C PRO A 42 9.43 12.21 -17.51
N VAL A 43 9.61 10.93 -17.22
CA VAL A 43 8.59 10.06 -16.64
C VAL A 43 9.04 9.68 -15.24
N THR A 44 8.18 9.84 -14.23
CA THR A 44 8.49 9.47 -12.85
C THR A 44 7.56 8.36 -12.37
N PHE A 45 8.04 7.54 -11.46
CA PHE A 45 7.24 6.50 -10.85
C PHE A 45 7.55 6.33 -9.36
N ALA A 46 6.55 5.87 -8.59
CA ALA A 46 6.73 5.55 -7.19
C ALA A 46 7.49 4.23 -7.04
N ALA A 47 8.78 4.29 -6.77
CA ALA A 47 9.63 3.14 -6.51
C ALA A 47 9.55 2.76 -5.03
N LEU A 48 8.79 1.70 -4.74
CA LEU A 48 8.56 1.24 -3.38
C LEU A 48 9.06 -0.20 -3.22
N GLN A 49 9.82 -0.43 -2.17
CA GLN A 49 10.06 -1.79 -1.70
C GLN A 49 8.82 -2.23 -0.90
N SER A 50 8.01 -3.08 -1.46
CA SER A 50 6.76 -3.55 -0.87
C SER A 50 6.58 -5.03 -1.11
N ILE A 51 6.06 -5.74 -0.11
CA ILE A 51 5.65 -7.14 -0.24
C ILE A 51 4.46 -7.32 -1.19
N ALA A 52 3.73 -6.25 -1.48
CA ALA A 52 2.59 -6.25 -2.40
C ALA A 52 2.99 -6.06 -3.86
N LYS A 53 4.27 -5.75 -4.15
CA LYS A 53 4.78 -5.58 -5.52
C LYS A 53 5.46 -6.86 -5.97
N GLU A 54 5.07 -7.36 -7.14
CA GLU A 54 5.68 -8.57 -7.69
C GLU A 54 7.09 -8.34 -8.23
N LEU A 55 7.36 -7.13 -8.74
CA LEU A 55 8.68 -6.75 -9.22
C LEU A 55 9.49 -6.12 -8.08
N PRO A 56 10.54 -6.77 -7.56
CA PRO A 56 11.40 -6.23 -6.51
C PRO A 56 12.03 -4.89 -6.89
N LEU A 57 12.38 -4.07 -5.88
CA LEU A 57 12.91 -2.73 -6.11
C LEU A 57 14.20 -2.71 -6.93
N ASP A 58 15.10 -3.66 -6.70
CA ASP A 58 16.35 -3.80 -7.44
C ASP A 58 16.10 -4.10 -8.92
N GLU A 59 15.13 -4.96 -9.25
CA GLU A 59 14.70 -5.23 -10.62
C GLU A 59 14.02 -4.00 -11.26
N GLN A 60 13.21 -3.25 -10.50
CA GLN A 60 12.63 -1.99 -10.97
C GLN A 60 13.72 -0.99 -11.36
N ILE A 61 14.73 -0.83 -10.52
CA ILE A 61 15.85 0.09 -10.77
C ILE A 61 16.70 -0.39 -11.95
N ALA A 62 16.94 -1.69 -12.09
CA ALA A 62 17.67 -2.24 -13.23
C ALA A 62 16.92 -1.97 -14.55
N SER A 63 15.60 -2.20 -14.59
CA SER A 63 14.77 -1.95 -15.77
C SER A 63 14.72 -0.46 -16.13
N MET A 64 14.59 0.42 -15.14
CA MET A 64 14.67 1.87 -15.34
C MET A 64 16.00 2.28 -15.97
N ARG A 65 17.12 1.75 -15.45
CA ARG A 65 18.46 2.05 -15.99
C ARG A 65 18.61 1.59 -17.45
N ALA A 66 18.14 0.39 -17.76
CA ALA A 66 18.19 -0.13 -19.13
C ALA A 66 17.43 0.77 -20.12
N GLU A 67 16.25 1.28 -19.75
CA GLU A 67 15.50 2.22 -20.57
C GLU A 67 16.21 3.58 -20.69
N ASN A 68 16.83 4.07 -19.61
CA ASN A 68 17.58 5.31 -19.62
C ASN A 68 18.86 5.20 -20.48
N ASP A 69 19.54 4.06 -20.46
CA ASP A 69 20.69 3.78 -21.36
C ASP A 69 20.24 3.79 -22.82
N ASN A 70 18.99 3.49 -23.12
CA ASN A 70 18.36 3.60 -24.42
C ASN A 70 17.77 4.99 -24.74
N GLY A 71 18.15 6.02 -23.98
CA GLY A 71 17.79 7.41 -24.24
C GLY A 71 16.45 7.87 -23.66
N ALA A 72 15.86 7.12 -22.74
CA ALA A 72 14.73 7.59 -21.94
C ALA A 72 15.22 8.48 -20.79
N ASN A 73 14.29 9.18 -20.14
CA ASN A 73 14.49 9.91 -18.90
C ASN A 73 13.43 9.47 -17.88
N ILE A 74 13.67 8.31 -17.26
CA ILE A 74 12.81 7.76 -16.22
C ILE A 74 13.47 8.00 -14.87
N VAL A 75 12.70 8.52 -13.91
CA VAL A 75 13.17 8.89 -12.57
C VAL A 75 12.34 8.17 -11.50
N ALA A 76 13.02 7.44 -10.65
CA ALA A 76 12.40 6.78 -9.49
C ALA A 76 12.20 7.78 -8.34
N GLN A 77 10.98 7.85 -7.81
CA GLN A 77 10.66 8.57 -6.57
C GLN A 77 10.69 7.59 -5.41
N ILE A 78 11.62 7.80 -4.49
CA ILE A 78 11.82 6.92 -3.34
C ILE A 78 11.43 7.66 -2.07
N ALA A 79 10.62 7.02 -1.23
CA ALA A 79 10.34 7.54 0.10
C ALA A 79 11.62 7.56 0.95
N LEU A 80 11.85 8.69 1.63
CA LEU A 80 13.04 8.88 2.48
C LEU A 80 12.95 8.14 3.82
N ARG A 81 11.81 7.55 4.11
CA ARG A 81 11.54 6.77 5.34
C ARG A 81 10.57 5.64 5.04
N GLY A 82 10.42 4.70 5.99
CA GLY A 82 9.46 3.63 5.89
C GLY A 82 8.04 4.13 5.64
N ASN A 83 7.34 3.50 4.72
CA ASN A 83 5.92 3.74 4.47
C ASN A 83 5.10 2.89 5.43
N GLY A 84 4.11 3.50 6.06
CA GLY A 84 3.21 2.82 6.97
C GLY A 84 1.74 3.17 6.69
N ILE A 85 0.86 2.29 7.11
CA ILE A 85 -0.59 2.51 7.11
C ILE A 85 -1.01 2.78 8.55
N VAL A 86 -1.58 3.95 8.80
CA VAL A 86 -2.19 4.25 10.10
C VAL A 86 -3.55 3.56 10.18
N MET A 87 -3.73 2.74 11.21
CA MET A 87 -4.95 1.98 11.42
C MET A 87 -5.63 2.39 12.71
N ALA A 88 -6.94 2.41 12.69
CA ALA A 88 -7.79 2.62 13.86
C ALA A 88 -9.11 1.87 13.69
N TRP A 89 -9.81 1.57 14.78
CA TRP A 89 -11.14 0.97 14.73
C TRP A 89 -12.13 1.76 13.87
N GLN A 90 -12.03 3.08 13.89
CA GLN A 90 -12.86 3.99 13.08
C GLN A 90 -12.30 4.22 11.67
N GLY A 91 -11.18 3.59 11.33
CA GLY A 91 -10.56 3.69 10.01
C GLY A 91 -11.19 2.74 8.99
N THR A 92 -10.88 2.98 7.72
CA THR A 92 -11.36 2.13 6.62
C THR A 92 -10.72 0.74 6.64
N VAL A 93 -9.48 0.64 7.09
CA VAL A 93 -8.71 -0.61 7.11
C VAL A 93 -8.17 -0.87 8.52
N HIS A 94 -8.45 -2.06 9.02
CA HIS A 94 -7.87 -2.61 10.24
C HIS A 94 -8.00 -4.14 10.23
N PRO A 95 -7.25 -4.90 11.05
CA PRO A 95 -7.19 -6.36 10.98
C PRO A 95 -8.53 -7.09 11.14
N PHE A 96 -9.51 -6.47 11.77
CA PHE A 96 -10.82 -7.06 12.05
C PHE A 96 -11.91 -6.61 11.09
N ARG A 97 -11.59 -5.79 10.08
CA ARG A 97 -12.55 -5.19 9.14
C ARG A 97 -13.46 -6.21 8.45
N LEU A 98 -12.95 -7.41 8.18
CA LEU A 98 -13.65 -8.47 7.48
C LEU A 98 -14.22 -9.54 8.42
N LYS A 99 -14.28 -9.29 9.73
CA LYS A 99 -14.90 -10.21 10.68
C LYS A 99 -16.42 -10.01 10.71
N PRO A 100 -17.24 -11.10 10.70
CA PRO A 100 -18.70 -10.98 10.84
C PRO A 100 -19.14 -10.14 12.03
N SER A 101 -18.54 -10.35 13.20
CA SER A 101 -18.83 -9.53 14.40
C SER A 101 -18.54 -8.06 14.22
N TRP A 102 -17.53 -7.67 13.39
CA TRP A 102 -17.29 -6.27 13.10
C TRP A 102 -18.45 -5.64 12.32
N LYS A 103 -18.99 -6.36 11.33
CA LYS A 103 -20.13 -5.89 10.53
C LYS A 103 -21.36 -5.59 11.38
N GLU A 104 -21.53 -6.25 12.53
CA GLU A 104 -22.63 -5.99 13.45
C GLU A 104 -22.52 -4.62 14.14
N ILE A 105 -21.31 -4.10 14.30
CA ILE A 105 -21.04 -2.89 15.09
C ILE A 105 -20.48 -1.72 14.29
N GLU A 106 -20.02 -1.92 13.06
CA GLU A 106 -19.30 -0.90 12.28
C GLU A 106 -20.06 0.42 12.08
N ASN A 107 -21.40 0.37 12.10
CA ASN A 107 -22.26 1.53 11.92
C ASN A 107 -22.83 2.09 13.24
N LEU A 108 -22.45 1.53 14.40
CA LEU A 108 -22.86 2.04 15.69
C LEU A 108 -22.07 3.31 16.07
N PRO A 109 -22.61 4.16 16.96
CA PRO A 109 -21.84 5.23 17.58
C PRO A 109 -20.58 4.68 18.28
N TRP A 110 -19.49 5.45 18.28
CA TRP A 110 -18.20 4.99 18.78
C TRP A 110 -18.25 4.43 20.21
N GLU A 111 -18.98 5.07 21.12
CA GLU A 111 -19.07 4.60 22.51
C GLU A 111 -19.76 3.23 22.61
N GLU A 112 -20.72 2.94 21.74
CA GLU A 112 -21.36 1.63 21.66
C GLU A 112 -20.43 0.57 21.04
N GLN A 113 -19.70 0.93 19.96
CA GLN A 113 -18.65 0.07 19.39
C GLN A 113 -17.63 -0.30 20.45
N LYS A 114 -17.11 0.70 21.17
CA LYS A 114 -16.12 0.55 22.23
C LYS A 114 -16.62 -0.37 23.35
N ALA A 115 -17.86 -0.20 23.78
CA ALA A 115 -18.46 -1.05 24.80
C ALA A 115 -18.51 -2.53 24.34
N LYS A 116 -18.85 -2.78 23.06
CA LYS A 116 -18.83 -4.13 22.47
C LYS A 116 -17.43 -4.70 22.38
N LEU A 117 -16.46 -3.92 21.92
CA LEU A 117 -15.05 -4.34 21.80
C LEU A 117 -14.41 -4.68 23.16
N LEU A 118 -14.89 -4.05 24.25
CA LEU A 118 -14.43 -4.32 25.61
C LEU A 118 -15.15 -5.51 26.25
N ASP A 119 -16.26 -5.99 25.68
CA ASP A 119 -16.96 -7.18 26.16
C ASP A 119 -16.13 -8.44 25.88
N PRO A 120 -15.72 -9.20 26.91
CA PRO A 120 -14.91 -10.41 26.75
C PRO A 120 -15.56 -11.47 25.85
N ALA A 121 -16.89 -11.64 25.90
CA ALA A 121 -17.60 -12.62 25.10
C ALA A 121 -17.62 -12.21 23.62
N PHE A 122 -17.85 -10.94 23.32
CA PHE A 122 -17.77 -10.38 21.97
C PHE A 122 -16.35 -10.49 21.40
N LYS A 123 -15.34 -10.13 22.21
CA LYS A 123 -13.93 -10.25 21.84
C LYS A 123 -13.55 -11.69 21.49
N ALA A 124 -13.92 -12.65 22.34
CA ALA A 124 -13.62 -14.06 22.10
C ALA A 124 -14.27 -14.57 20.81
N ARG A 125 -15.54 -14.18 20.54
CA ARG A 125 -16.25 -14.52 19.31
C ARG A 125 -15.52 -13.94 18.10
N MET A 126 -15.24 -12.64 18.06
CA MET A 126 -14.56 -11.97 16.95
C MET A 126 -13.18 -12.58 16.64
N LEU A 127 -12.41 -12.92 17.67
CA LEU A 127 -11.10 -13.54 17.49
C LEU A 127 -11.19 -14.96 16.91
N GLY A 128 -12.26 -15.70 17.20
CA GLY A 128 -12.50 -17.06 16.69
C GLY A 128 -13.08 -17.11 15.27
N GLU A 129 -13.59 -16.00 14.74
CA GLU A 129 -14.22 -15.96 13.42
C GLU A 129 -13.18 -16.03 12.29
N GLN A 130 -13.59 -16.60 11.16
CA GLN A 130 -12.89 -16.44 9.88
C GLN A 130 -13.26 -15.11 9.23
N HIS A 131 -12.43 -14.61 8.31
CA HIS A 131 -12.77 -13.43 7.52
C HIS A 131 -13.89 -13.77 6.53
N ASP A 132 -14.84 -12.86 6.40
CA ASP A 132 -15.90 -12.92 5.41
C ASP A 132 -15.58 -11.98 4.26
N PHE A 133 -15.30 -12.56 3.09
CA PHE A 133 -14.95 -11.84 1.87
C PHE A 133 -16.15 -11.55 0.97
N SER A 134 -17.37 -11.95 1.38
CA SER A 134 -18.59 -11.67 0.62
C SER A 134 -18.84 -10.15 0.59
N ASP A 135 -19.26 -9.64 -0.57
CA ASP A 135 -19.66 -8.25 -0.78
C ASP A 135 -18.60 -7.18 -0.42
N VAL A 136 -17.31 -7.54 -0.51
CA VAL A 136 -16.20 -6.63 -0.21
C VAL A 136 -15.40 -6.33 -1.48
N ASN A 137 -15.01 -5.06 -1.64
CA ASN A 137 -14.12 -4.64 -2.73
C ASN A 137 -12.77 -5.38 -2.61
N GLN A 138 -12.25 -5.85 -3.75
CA GLN A 138 -10.98 -6.58 -3.84
C GLN A 138 -9.80 -5.78 -3.27
N ASP A 139 -9.79 -4.45 -3.44
CA ASP A 139 -8.74 -3.58 -2.90
C ASP A 139 -8.74 -3.58 -1.37
N ILE A 140 -9.91 -3.58 -0.75
CA ILE A 140 -10.05 -3.67 0.71
C ILE A 140 -9.58 -5.04 1.19
N ILE A 141 -9.92 -6.11 0.49
CA ILE A 141 -9.44 -7.47 0.81
C ILE A 141 -7.92 -7.50 0.80
N GLY A 142 -7.29 -7.01 -0.27
CA GLY A 142 -5.84 -6.95 -0.40
C GLY A 142 -5.17 -6.21 0.76
N LEU A 143 -5.67 -5.02 1.09
CA LEU A 143 -5.16 -4.21 2.20
C LEU A 143 -5.30 -4.92 3.55
N VAL A 144 -6.46 -5.52 3.84
CA VAL A 144 -6.69 -6.23 5.10
C VAL A 144 -5.79 -7.46 5.19
N MET A 145 -5.58 -8.20 4.09
CA MET A 145 -4.69 -9.37 4.09
C MET A 145 -3.23 -9.00 4.35
N VAL A 146 -2.75 -7.90 3.77
CA VAL A 146 -1.41 -7.35 4.07
C VAL A 146 -1.28 -7.01 5.55
N VAL A 147 -2.27 -6.34 6.11
CA VAL A 147 -2.30 -5.95 7.52
C VAL A 147 -2.38 -7.18 8.44
N CYS A 148 -3.25 -8.15 8.15
CA CYS A 148 -3.41 -9.35 8.99
C CYS A 148 -2.19 -10.28 8.96
N GLY A 149 -1.43 -10.31 7.87
CA GLY A 149 -0.25 -11.16 7.71
C GLY A 149 0.98 -10.71 8.50
N GLY A 150 0.97 -9.51 9.06
CA GLY A 150 2.15 -8.86 9.58
C GLY A 150 2.05 -8.30 11.00
N TRP A 151 1.54 -9.07 11.99
CA TRP A 151 1.49 -8.61 13.38
C TRP A 151 2.85 -8.18 13.95
N ASN A 152 3.94 -8.74 13.45
CA ASN A 152 5.31 -8.32 13.75
C ASN A 152 5.73 -7.02 13.06
N MET A 153 4.91 -6.48 12.16
CA MET A 153 5.11 -5.21 11.46
C MET A 153 4.06 -4.17 11.87
N GLN A 154 3.33 -4.42 12.94
CA GLN A 154 2.36 -3.49 13.52
C GLN A 154 2.89 -2.94 14.83
N PHE A 155 2.81 -1.64 15.00
CA PHE A 155 3.36 -0.90 16.12
C PHE A 155 2.31 0.02 16.71
N GLU A 156 2.36 0.24 18.01
CA GLU A 156 1.51 1.22 18.65
C GLU A 156 1.90 2.62 18.21
N MET A 157 0.92 3.42 17.86
CA MET A 157 1.13 4.81 17.46
C MET A 157 0.85 5.72 18.66
N ASP A 158 1.87 6.33 19.19
CA ASP A 158 1.82 7.32 20.26
C ASP A 158 2.35 8.68 19.78
N PRO A 159 2.26 9.75 20.60
CA PRO A 159 2.78 11.07 20.21
C PRO A 159 4.26 11.11 19.87
N ASP A 160 5.06 10.21 20.45
CA ASP A 160 6.51 10.11 20.24
C ASP A 160 6.86 8.93 19.32
N PHE A 161 5.98 8.64 18.35
CA PHE A 161 6.10 7.49 17.46
C PHE A 161 7.47 7.42 16.77
N ASN A 162 8.16 6.30 16.95
CA ASN A 162 9.39 5.98 16.25
C ASN A 162 9.09 5.53 14.81
N TYR A 163 9.59 6.25 13.79
CA TYR A 163 9.41 5.88 12.39
C TYR A 163 10.29 4.71 11.93
N GLU A 164 11.24 4.26 12.75
CA GLU A 164 12.10 3.12 12.50
C GLU A 164 12.04 2.13 13.67
N PRO A 165 10.84 1.63 14.02
CA PRO A 165 10.69 0.72 15.15
C PRO A 165 11.36 -0.61 14.87
N THR A 166 11.89 -1.23 15.90
CA THR A 166 12.42 -2.58 15.82
C THR A 166 11.32 -3.62 15.96
N ILE A 167 11.54 -4.84 15.49
CA ILE A 167 10.57 -5.95 15.64
C ILE A 167 10.20 -6.18 17.11
N ALA A 168 11.12 -5.96 18.04
CA ALA A 168 10.88 -6.09 19.48
C ALA A 168 9.79 -5.12 20.02
N GLU A 169 9.55 -3.99 19.32
CA GLU A 169 8.53 -3.00 19.66
C GLU A 169 7.15 -3.33 19.04
N SER A 170 7.07 -4.40 18.23
CA SER A 170 5.83 -4.78 17.57
C SER A 170 4.73 -5.22 18.54
N ILE A 171 3.48 -5.09 18.11
CA ILE A 171 2.32 -5.57 18.86
C ILE A 171 2.45 -7.07 19.16
N LEU A 172 3.00 -7.85 18.22
CA LEU A 172 3.21 -9.29 18.42
C LEU A 172 4.17 -9.59 19.57
N GLU A 173 5.31 -8.91 19.64
CA GLU A 173 6.30 -9.15 20.71
C GLU A 173 5.81 -8.64 22.07
N ARG A 174 5.08 -7.52 22.08
CA ARG A 174 4.48 -6.97 23.30
C ARG A 174 3.32 -7.82 23.85
N ALA A 175 2.71 -8.67 23.02
CA ALA A 175 1.62 -9.56 23.43
C ALA A 175 2.10 -10.91 24.01
N LYS A 176 3.41 -11.23 23.92
CA LYS A 176 4.04 -12.43 24.51
C LYS A 176 4.35 -12.23 25.99
#